data_c255b535913b3722e6bb4d1b73dab688
#
_entry.id   c255b535913b3722e6bb4d1b73dab688
#
_cell.length_a   1.000
_cell.length_b   1.000
_cell.length_c   1.000
_cell.angle_alpha   90.00
_cell.angle_beta   90.00
_cell.angle_gamma   90.00
#
_symmetry.space_group_name_H-M   'P 1'
#
loop_
_entity.id
_entity.type
_entity.pdbx_description
1 polymer ?
#
loop_
_entity_poly.entity_id
_entity_poly.type
_entity_poly.pdbx_seq_one_letter_code
_entity_poly.pdbx_strand_id
1 'polypeptide(L)'
;MSAALIKDYVARYSFKSDEISINGIRKLTTQDQGYELSFEAKSMIAKLEFNSSFIVSEDRVISKTYKVKIKPKFVKRDQSIDFKYNKKQITSLGRNSWGVEFNPMERPLDPMNAQIQIRLNLLQGMNEFSLKLLEVKNGEIQDNFYKIIRNESCVLSGNNYECVVLKRFREKENRETLYYLIPDIDYMFLKIIDTGPERNQKLELLEILSLG
;
A
#
# COMPACT_ATOMS: atom_id res chain seq x y z
N MET A 1 3.04 5.19 -26.17
CA MET A 1 1.92 5.32 -25.19
C MET A 1 2.42 6.19 -24.06
N SER A 2 1.68 7.24 -23.70
CA SER A 2 2.04 8.06 -22.53
C SER A 2 1.89 7.19 -21.28
N ALA A 3 2.93 7.15 -20.43
CA ALA A 3 2.86 6.46 -19.15
C ALA A 3 1.65 6.99 -18.36
N ALA A 4 0.87 6.11 -17.75
CA ALA A 4 -0.24 6.51 -16.91
C ALA A 4 0.31 7.30 -15.72
N LEU A 5 0.14 8.62 -15.74
CA LEU A 5 0.62 9.50 -14.69
C LEU A 5 -0.29 9.35 -13.48
N ILE A 6 0.24 8.80 -12.40
CA ILE A 6 -0.51 8.80 -11.13
C ILE A 6 -0.48 10.21 -10.57
N LYS A 7 -1.68 10.78 -10.38
CA LYS A 7 -1.84 12.13 -9.84
C LYS A 7 -1.55 12.18 -8.35
N ASP A 8 -0.98 13.28 -7.91
CA ASP A 8 -0.82 13.61 -6.50
C ASP A 8 -2.20 13.66 -5.82
N TYR A 9 -2.27 13.30 -4.56
CA TYR A 9 -3.49 13.45 -3.78
C TYR A 9 -3.21 13.60 -2.29
N VAL A 10 -4.14 14.22 -1.59
CA VAL A 10 -4.24 14.22 -0.14
C VAL A 10 -5.62 13.74 0.26
N ALA A 11 -5.69 12.75 1.13
CA ALA A 11 -6.96 12.15 1.54
C ALA A 11 -6.94 11.73 3.01
N ARG A 12 -8.10 11.82 3.66
CA ARG A 12 -8.30 11.37 5.03
C ARG A 12 -8.79 9.94 5.03
N TYR A 13 -8.11 9.08 5.80
CA TYR A 13 -8.47 7.69 5.99
C TYR A 13 -8.69 7.37 7.46
N SER A 14 -9.58 6.44 7.73
CA SER A 14 -9.69 5.73 9.01
C SER A 14 -8.90 4.43 8.91
N PHE A 15 -8.05 4.17 9.88
CA PHE A 15 -7.41 2.88 10.09
C PHE A 15 -7.98 2.24 11.34
N LYS A 16 -8.44 0.99 11.23
CA LYS A 16 -8.94 0.18 12.34
C LYS A 16 -8.24 -1.17 12.35
N SER A 17 -7.84 -1.60 13.54
CA SER A 17 -7.37 -2.95 13.83
C SER A 17 -7.96 -3.40 15.16
N ASP A 18 -7.67 -4.64 15.58
CA ASP A 18 -8.08 -5.15 16.88
C ASP A 18 -7.48 -4.34 18.05
N GLU A 19 -6.34 -3.65 17.82
CA GLU A 19 -5.62 -2.87 18.85
C GLU A 19 -5.95 -1.37 18.83
N ILE A 20 -6.31 -0.80 17.68
CA ILE A 20 -6.40 0.66 17.49
C ILE A 20 -7.42 1.07 16.44
N SER A 21 -8.08 2.20 16.70
CA SER A 21 -8.88 2.93 15.71
C SER A 21 -8.39 4.38 15.67
N ILE A 22 -7.95 4.85 14.48
CA ILE A 22 -7.33 6.16 14.32
C ILE A 22 -7.58 6.71 12.92
N ASN A 23 -7.80 8.02 12.81
CA ASN A 23 -7.86 8.69 11.52
C ASN A 23 -6.49 9.30 11.20
N GLY A 24 -6.14 9.28 9.92
CA GLY A 24 -4.88 9.81 9.43
C GLY A 24 -4.99 10.43 8.04
N ILE A 25 -3.94 11.09 7.64
CA ILE A 25 -3.78 11.67 6.31
C ILE A 25 -2.88 10.77 5.49
N ARG A 26 -3.37 10.40 4.32
CA ARG A 26 -2.61 9.73 3.29
C ARG A 26 -2.31 10.71 2.17
N LYS A 27 -1.05 10.74 1.76
CA LYS A 27 -0.59 11.68 0.74
C LYS A 27 0.30 10.97 -0.26
N LEU A 28 0.02 11.14 -1.55
CA LEU A 28 0.92 10.85 -2.65
C LEU A 28 1.46 12.16 -3.18
N THR A 29 2.76 12.27 -3.33
CA THR A 29 3.44 13.47 -3.80
C THR A 29 4.50 13.11 -4.82
N THR A 30 4.48 13.81 -5.95
CA THR A 30 5.59 13.80 -6.91
C THR A 30 6.80 14.52 -6.30
N GLN A 31 7.97 13.94 -6.46
CA GLN A 31 9.27 14.45 -6.01
C GLN A 31 10.20 14.59 -7.21
N ASP A 32 11.30 15.32 -7.07
CA ASP A 32 12.30 15.52 -8.15
C ASP A 32 12.79 14.18 -8.74
N GLN A 33 12.86 13.14 -7.95
CA GLN A 33 13.35 11.82 -8.35
C GLN A 33 12.35 10.69 -8.10
N GLY A 34 11.06 10.90 -8.36
CA GLY A 34 10.02 9.88 -8.25
C GLY A 34 8.83 10.32 -7.41
N TYR A 35 8.37 9.45 -6.51
CA TYR A 35 7.16 9.63 -5.72
C TYR A 35 7.40 9.29 -4.26
N GLU A 36 6.62 9.92 -3.40
CA GLU A 36 6.49 9.57 -1.99
C GLU A 36 5.02 9.32 -1.66
N LEU A 37 4.73 8.14 -1.10
CA LEU A 37 3.43 7.81 -0.53
C LEU A 37 3.58 7.73 0.99
N SER A 38 2.85 8.58 1.71
CA SER A 38 2.85 8.62 3.17
C SER A 38 1.47 8.34 3.75
N PHE A 39 1.45 7.83 4.99
CA PHE A 39 0.27 7.81 5.85
C PHE A 39 0.69 8.21 7.25
N GLU A 40 0.08 9.26 7.77
CA GLU A 40 0.34 9.78 9.11
C GLU A 40 -0.95 9.87 9.91
N ALA A 41 -0.95 9.27 11.09
CA ALA A 41 -2.05 9.33 12.03
C ALA A 41 -1.53 9.57 13.45
N LYS A 42 -2.22 10.40 14.22
CA LYS A 42 -1.85 10.74 15.58
C LYS A 42 -3.08 10.83 16.48
N SER A 43 -2.98 10.19 17.64
CA SER A 43 -3.94 10.30 18.73
C SER A 43 -3.22 10.54 20.05
N MET A 44 -3.96 10.65 21.16
CA MET A 44 -3.34 10.79 22.48
C MET A 44 -2.49 9.58 22.91
N ILE A 45 -2.75 8.41 22.36
CA ILE A 45 -2.14 7.14 22.76
C ILE A 45 -1.21 6.54 21.70
N ALA A 46 -1.31 6.98 20.44
CA ALA A 46 -0.54 6.38 19.35
C ALA A 46 -0.15 7.40 18.29
N LYS A 47 0.98 7.14 17.62
CA LYS A 47 1.41 7.80 16.39
C LYS A 47 1.80 6.73 15.39
N LEU A 48 1.22 6.79 14.20
CA LEU A 48 1.53 5.93 13.07
C LEU A 48 2.12 6.79 11.95
N GLU A 49 3.28 6.42 11.47
CA GLU A 49 3.93 7.04 10.32
C GLU A 49 4.42 5.93 9.40
N PHE A 50 3.88 5.90 8.19
CA PHE A 50 4.32 5.02 7.12
C PHE A 50 4.74 5.87 5.94
N ASN A 51 5.88 5.56 5.35
CA ASN A 51 6.40 6.28 4.21
C ASN A 51 7.05 5.30 3.23
N SER A 52 6.70 5.40 1.96
CA SER A 52 7.28 4.64 0.87
C SER A 52 7.76 5.61 -0.21
N SER A 53 9.05 5.57 -0.55
CA SER A 53 9.60 6.28 -1.70
C SER A 53 9.90 5.29 -2.84
N PHE A 54 9.58 5.69 -4.07
CA PHE A 54 9.70 4.85 -5.25
C PHE A 54 9.78 5.68 -6.53
N ILE A 55 10.13 5.05 -7.63
CA ILE A 55 9.96 5.61 -8.98
C ILE A 55 8.96 4.77 -9.77
N VAL A 56 8.39 5.36 -10.82
CA VAL A 56 7.58 4.65 -11.81
C VAL A 56 8.33 4.71 -13.12
N SER A 57 8.59 3.56 -13.73
CA SER A 57 9.23 3.42 -15.04
C SER A 57 8.49 2.36 -15.83
N GLU A 58 8.01 2.72 -17.02
CA GLU A 58 7.26 1.81 -17.90
C GLU A 58 6.06 1.17 -17.18
N ASP A 59 5.29 2.01 -16.45
CA ASP A 59 4.12 1.60 -15.64
C ASP A 59 4.45 0.58 -14.53
N ARG A 60 5.71 0.48 -14.14
CA ARG A 60 6.19 -0.37 -13.05
C ARG A 60 6.77 0.45 -11.92
N VAL A 61 6.33 0.14 -10.72
CA VAL A 61 6.89 0.70 -9.49
C VAL A 61 8.23 0.04 -9.19
N ILE A 62 9.22 0.86 -8.86
CA ILE A 62 10.55 0.45 -8.39
C ILE A 62 10.74 1.03 -7.01
N SER A 63 10.68 0.18 -5.99
CA SER A 63 10.80 0.56 -4.57
C SER A 63 12.19 1.14 -4.29
N LYS A 64 12.27 2.20 -3.49
CA LYS A 64 13.53 2.78 -2.99
C LYS A 64 13.68 2.58 -1.49
N THR A 65 12.74 3.12 -0.71
CA THR A 65 12.76 2.98 0.76
C THR A 65 11.34 2.77 1.29
N TYR A 66 11.24 2.03 2.39
CA TYR A 66 10.02 1.91 3.16
C TYR A 66 10.32 2.14 4.63
N LYS A 67 9.62 3.07 5.27
CA LYS A 67 9.82 3.45 6.67
C LYS A 67 8.53 3.31 7.44
N VAL A 68 8.60 2.70 8.60
CA VAL A 68 7.50 2.55 9.55
C VAL A 68 7.94 3.09 10.90
N LYS A 69 7.12 3.95 11.49
CA LYS A 69 7.24 4.37 12.88
C LYS A 69 5.91 4.21 13.56
N ILE A 70 5.84 3.33 14.53
CA ILE A 70 4.66 3.10 15.34
C ILE A 70 5.04 3.32 16.80
N LYS A 71 4.46 4.35 17.38
CA LYS A 71 4.68 4.71 18.78
C LYS A 71 3.37 4.61 19.56
N PRO A 72 2.94 3.44 20.01
CA PRO A 72 2.04 3.39 21.13
C PRO A 72 2.79 3.90 22.36
N LYS A 73 2.08 4.41 23.36
CA LYS A 73 2.65 5.11 24.53
C LYS A 73 3.80 4.36 25.25
N PHE A 74 3.93 3.04 24.99
CA PHE A 74 4.86 2.15 25.71
C PHE A 74 5.76 1.26 24.83
N VAL A 75 5.60 1.23 23.50
CA VAL A 75 6.39 0.34 22.62
C VAL A 75 6.78 1.05 21.32
N LYS A 76 8.09 1.15 21.10
CA LYS A 76 8.64 1.67 19.86
C LYS A 76 8.76 0.55 18.83
N ARG A 77 8.15 0.74 17.65
CA ARG A 77 8.13 -0.24 16.54
C ARG A 77 8.62 0.41 15.24
N ASP A 78 9.81 1.00 15.28
CA ASP A 78 10.39 1.66 14.11
C ASP A 78 11.08 0.62 13.23
N GLN A 79 10.94 0.76 11.90
CA GLN A 79 11.63 -0.06 10.91
C GLN A 79 11.92 0.75 9.65
N SER A 80 13.12 0.56 9.07
CA SER A 80 13.53 1.17 7.81
C SER A 80 14.05 0.10 6.87
N ILE A 81 13.55 0.06 5.65
CA ILE A 81 13.93 -0.89 4.61
C ILE A 81 14.47 -0.12 3.41
N ASP A 82 15.64 -0.52 2.93
CA ASP A 82 16.30 0.07 1.77
C ASP A 82 16.46 -0.98 0.66
N PHE A 83 16.01 -0.63 -0.56
CA PHE A 83 16.13 -1.45 -1.76
C PHE A 83 17.34 -1.00 -2.58
N LYS A 84 18.41 -1.78 -2.54
CA LYS A 84 19.70 -1.48 -3.18
C LYS A 84 19.87 -2.28 -4.47
N TYR A 85 19.26 -1.83 -5.57
CA TYR A 85 19.23 -2.54 -6.86
C TYR A 85 20.64 -2.80 -7.43
N ASN A 86 21.56 -1.84 -7.29
CA ASN A 86 22.94 -1.96 -7.72
C ASN A 86 23.75 -3.05 -6.95
N LYS A 87 23.34 -3.35 -5.71
CA LYS A 87 23.91 -4.38 -4.87
C LYS A 87 23.08 -5.67 -4.85
N LYS A 88 21.94 -5.70 -5.54
CA LYS A 88 20.96 -6.81 -5.53
C LYS A 88 20.56 -7.20 -4.10
N GLN A 89 20.42 -6.24 -3.21
CA GLN A 89 20.21 -6.47 -1.78
C GLN A 89 19.09 -5.56 -1.25
N ILE A 90 18.25 -6.14 -0.37
CA ILE A 90 17.31 -5.39 0.46
C ILE A 90 17.77 -5.54 1.89
N THR A 91 17.83 -4.42 2.62
CA THR A 91 18.26 -4.40 4.02
C THR A 91 17.20 -3.75 4.88
N SER A 92 16.98 -4.30 6.07
CA SER A 92 16.09 -3.75 7.09
C SER A 92 16.83 -3.47 8.37
N LEU A 93 16.51 -2.33 8.99
CA LEU A 93 17.03 -1.90 10.29
C LEU A 93 15.85 -1.51 11.20
N GLY A 94 16.00 -1.70 12.49
CA GLY A 94 15.00 -1.35 13.50
C GLY A 94 14.47 -2.56 14.24
N ARG A 95 13.13 -2.67 14.39
CA ARG A 95 12.48 -3.77 15.12
C ARG A 95 12.89 -5.15 14.59
N ASN A 96 12.92 -5.30 13.28
CA ASN A 96 13.36 -6.51 12.60
C ASN A 96 14.52 -6.14 11.68
N SER A 97 15.74 -6.58 12.06
CA SER A 97 16.94 -6.34 11.27
C SER A 97 17.29 -7.60 10.48
N TRP A 98 17.36 -7.45 9.15
CA TRP A 98 17.66 -8.52 8.23
C TRP A 98 18.27 -7.98 6.93
N GLY A 99 18.88 -8.83 6.15
CA GLY A 99 19.35 -8.54 4.80
C GLY A 99 19.11 -9.74 3.90
N VAL A 100 18.57 -9.51 2.71
CA VAL A 100 18.29 -10.55 1.72
C VAL A 100 18.80 -10.13 0.36
N GLU A 101 19.28 -11.10 -0.41
CA GLU A 101 19.54 -10.90 -1.83
C GLU A 101 18.27 -11.06 -2.64
N PHE A 102 18.15 -10.34 -3.77
CA PHE A 102 17.03 -10.43 -4.65
C PHE A 102 17.42 -10.26 -6.12
N ASN A 103 16.60 -10.76 -7.02
CA ASN A 103 16.75 -10.49 -8.44
C ASN A 103 16.13 -9.12 -8.77
N PRO A 104 16.89 -8.12 -9.24
CA PRO A 104 16.38 -6.80 -9.59
C PRO A 104 15.22 -6.80 -10.61
N MET A 105 15.14 -7.83 -11.44
CA MET A 105 14.05 -7.97 -12.42
C MET A 105 12.70 -8.32 -11.76
N GLU A 106 12.71 -8.84 -10.55
CA GLU A 106 11.48 -9.17 -9.80
C GLU A 106 10.76 -7.93 -9.26
N ARG A 107 11.48 -6.83 -9.07
CA ARG A 107 10.94 -5.54 -8.61
C ARG A 107 10.01 -5.70 -7.39
N PRO A 108 10.50 -6.24 -6.27
CA PRO A 108 9.68 -6.46 -5.09
C PRO A 108 9.15 -5.15 -4.53
N LEU A 109 7.90 -5.18 -4.08
CA LEU A 109 7.15 -4.03 -3.62
C LEU A 109 6.97 -4.06 -2.10
N ASP A 110 7.04 -2.89 -1.47
CA ASP A 110 6.60 -2.73 -0.09
C ASP A 110 5.06 -2.65 0.01
N PRO A 111 4.48 -2.79 1.22
CA PRO A 111 3.02 -2.81 1.38
C PRO A 111 2.30 -1.53 0.96
N MET A 112 2.99 -0.38 0.88
CA MET A 112 2.38 0.87 0.46
C MET A 112 2.46 1.07 -1.05
N ASN A 113 3.66 0.94 -1.65
CA ASN A 113 3.81 1.16 -3.08
C ASN A 113 3.23 0.02 -3.93
N ALA A 114 3.01 -1.16 -3.36
CA ALA A 114 2.19 -2.21 -3.98
C ALA A 114 0.79 -1.72 -4.35
N GLN A 115 0.21 -0.84 -3.52
CA GLN A 115 -1.11 -0.26 -3.81
C GLN A 115 -1.05 0.70 -5.02
N ILE A 116 0.07 1.35 -5.24
CA ILE A 116 0.29 2.15 -6.45
C ILE A 116 0.39 1.24 -7.69
N GLN A 117 1.14 0.14 -7.60
CA GLN A 117 1.22 -0.83 -8.70
C GLN A 117 -0.14 -1.46 -9.03
N ILE A 118 -0.97 -1.75 -8.03
CA ILE A 118 -2.35 -2.22 -8.23
C ILE A 118 -3.13 -1.21 -9.07
N ARG A 119 -3.10 0.08 -8.70
CA ARG A 119 -3.79 1.15 -9.46
C ARG A 119 -3.30 1.23 -10.90
N LEU A 120 -1.97 1.20 -11.12
CA LEU A 120 -1.38 1.22 -12.46
C LEU A 120 -1.85 0.04 -13.31
N ASN A 121 -1.85 -1.16 -12.76
CA ASN A 121 -2.31 -2.36 -13.48
C ASN A 121 -3.79 -2.24 -13.88
N LEU A 122 -4.64 -1.75 -12.97
CA LEU A 122 -6.07 -1.54 -13.24
C LEU A 122 -6.31 -0.43 -14.28
N LEU A 123 -5.53 0.66 -14.25
CA LEU A 123 -5.56 1.72 -15.27
C LEU A 123 -5.17 1.21 -16.67
N GLN A 124 -4.36 0.15 -16.74
CA GLN A 124 -4.04 -0.56 -17.98
C GLN A 124 -5.10 -1.58 -18.40
N GLY A 125 -6.20 -1.69 -17.67
CA GLY A 125 -7.30 -2.63 -17.95
C GLY A 125 -7.00 -4.07 -17.52
N MET A 126 -5.99 -4.31 -16.67
CA MET A 126 -5.71 -5.65 -16.16
C MET A 126 -6.72 -6.02 -15.07
N ASN A 127 -7.46 -7.11 -15.27
CA ASN A 127 -8.44 -7.61 -14.31
C ASN A 127 -7.85 -8.67 -13.35
N GLU A 128 -6.69 -9.22 -13.69
CA GLU A 128 -5.93 -10.17 -12.89
C GLU A 128 -4.42 -10.01 -13.15
N PHE A 129 -3.62 -10.15 -12.10
CA PHE A 129 -2.16 -10.01 -12.16
C PHE A 129 -1.49 -10.54 -10.90
N SER A 130 -0.17 -10.78 -10.98
CA SER A 130 0.66 -11.14 -9.82
C SER A 130 1.63 -10.01 -9.46
N LEU A 131 1.88 -9.82 -8.17
CA LEU A 131 2.87 -8.89 -7.64
C LEU A 131 3.77 -9.61 -6.64
N LYS A 132 5.06 -9.30 -6.67
CA LYS A 132 6.02 -9.75 -5.67
C LYS A 132 6.02 -8.76 -4.50
N LEU A 133 5.59 -9.20 -3.33
CA LEU A 133 5.53 -8.39 -2.13
C LEU A 133 6.63 -8.79 -1.15
N LEU A 134 7.26 -7.78 -0.57
CA LEU A 134 8.23 -7.95 0.50
C LEU A 134 7.51 -8.12 1.84
N GLU A 135 7.77 -9.23 2.53
CA GLU A 135 7.35 -9.40 3.93
C GLU A 135 8.27 -8.59 4.85
N VAL A 136 7.71 -7.57 5.49
CA VAL A 136 8.45 -6.58 6.28
C VAL A 136 9.16 -7.20 7.49
N LYS A 137 8.63 -8.32 8.01
CA LYS A 137 9.16 -8.96 9.22
C LYS A 137 10.47 -9.69 8.99
N ASN A 138 10.65 -10.38 7.87
CA ASN A 138 11.75 -11.29 7.59
C ASN A 138 12.45 -11.10 6.25
N GLY A 139 11.92 -10.23 5.37
CA GLY A 139 12.49 -9.98 4.05
C GLY A 139 12.13 -11.00 2.98
N GLU A 140 11.24 -11.93 3.26
CA GLU A 140 10.75 -12.90 2.28
C GLU A 140 10.01 -12.18 1.15
N ILE A 141 10.30 -12.54 -0.10
CA ILE A 141 9.61 -12.03 -1.28
C ILE A 141 8.60 -13.08 -1.71
N GLN A 142 7.32 -12.73 -1.66
CA GLN A 142 6.21 -13.63 -1.92
C GLN A 142 5.43 -13.22 -3.16
N ASP A 143 5.05 -14.20 -3.99
CA ASP A 143 4.08 -14.00 -5.06
C ASP A 143 2.67 -13.86 -4.51
N ASN A 144 1.97 -12.85 -4.97
CA ASN A 144 0.60 -12.57 -4.58
C ASN A 144 -0.23 -12.35 -5.83
N PHE A 145 -1.24 -13.18 -6.02
CA PHE A 145 -2.17 -13.08 -7.13
C PHE A 145 -3.36 -12.21 -6.76
N TYR A 146 -3.75 -11.35 -7.69
CA TYR A 146 -4.87 -10.42 -7.56
C TYR A 146 -5.86 -10.63 -8.70
N LYS A 147 -7.16 -10.60 -8.37
CA LYS A 147 -8.24 -10.73 -9.36
C LYS A 147 -9.44 -9.88 -8.96
N ILE A 148 -10.03 -9.16 -9.93
CA ILE A 148 -11.35 -8.55 -9.76
C ILE A 148 -12.37 -9.68 -9.63
N ILE A 149 -13.13 -9.67 -8.54
CA ILE A 149 -14.13 -10.71 -8.25
C ILE A 149 -15.56 -10.24 -8.49
N ARG A 150 -15.83 -8.92 -8.44
CA ARG A 150 -17.12 -8.31 -8.70
C ARG A 150 -17.03 -6.79 -8.77
N ASN A 151 -18.09 -6.17 -9.27
CA ASN A 151 -18.39 -4.75 -9.08
C ASN A 151 -19.53 -4.61 -8.08
N GLU A 152 -19.58 -3.48 -7.36
CA GLU A 152 -20.68 -3.17 -6.45
C GLU A 152 -20.80 -1.65 -6.26
N SER A 153 -22.02 -1.19 -5.95
CA SER A 153 -22.25 0.20 -5.60
C SER A 153 -21.56 0.54 -4.27
N CYS A 154 -20.92 1.71 -4.21
CA CYS A 154 -20.26 2.19 -3.01
C CYS A 154 -20.50 3.70 -2.81
N VAL A 155 -20.31 4.19 -1.60
CA VAL A 155 -20.57 5.58 -1.23
C VAL A 155 -19.31 6.22 -0.67
N LEU A 156 -18.97 7.41 -1.16
CA LEU A 156 -17.92 8.26 -0.60
C LEU A 156 -18.46 9.68 -0.40
N SER A 157 -18.42 10.18 0.82
CA SER A 157 -18.89 11.54 1.17
C SER A 157 -20.30 11.87 0.66
N GLY A 158 -21.22 10.88 0.70
CA GLY A 158 -22.62 11.01 0.25
C GLY A 158 -22.84 10.85 -1.26
N ASN A 159 -21.81 10.70 -2.06
CA ASN A 159 -21.90 10.43 -3.49
C ASN A 159 -21.82 8.92 -3.77
N ASN A 160 -22.64 8.47 -4.72
CA ASN A 160 -22.64 7.08 -5.19
C ASN A 160 -21.59 6.90 -6.29
N TYR A 161 -20.86 5.80 -6.21
CA TYR A 161 -19.87 5.35 -7.19
C TYR A 161 -20.08 3.88 -7.51
N GLU A 162 -19.49 3.44 -8.62
CA GLU A 162 -19.30 2.02 -8.88
C GLU A 162 -17.87 1.63 -8.46
N CYS A 163 -17.77 0.64 -7.57
CA CYS A 163 -16.49 0.13 -7.10
C CYS A 163 -16.17 -1.21 -7.75
N VAL A 164 -14.92 -1.42 -8.12
CA VAL A 164 -14.39 -2.76 -8.37
C VAL A 164 -13.89 -3.35 -7.07
N VAL A 165 -14.19 -4.64 -6.84
CA VAL A 165 -13.68 -5.39 -5.69
C VAL A 165 -12.60 -6.34 -6.17
N LEU A 166 -11.36 -6.05 -5.76
CA LEU A 166 -10.19 -6.86 -6.05
C LEU A 166 -9.86 -7.74 -4.85
N LYS A 167 -9.66 -9.03 -5.07
CA LYS A 167 -9.23 -9.98 -4.04
C LYS A 167 -7.76 -10.34 -4.23
N ARG A 168 -7.02 -10.38 -3.12
CA ARG A 168 -5.66 -10.93 -3.06
C ARG A 168 -5.71 -12.38 -2.63
N PHE A 169 -5.07 -13.24 -3.40
CA PHE A 169 -4.92 -14.66 -3.11
C PHE A 169 -3.49 -14.94 -2.64
N ARG A 170 -3.36 -15.75 -1.59
CA ARG A 170 -2.09 -16.20 -1.00
C ARG A 170 -2.09 -17.71 -0.91
N GLU A 171 -0.99 -18.34 -1.28
CA GLU A 171 -0.93 -19.81 -1.32
C GLU A 171 -0.99 -20.48 0.06
N LYS A 172 -0.54 -19.81 1.12
CA LYS A 172 -0.29 -20.42 2.42
C LYS A 172 -1.01 -19.78 3.61
N GLU A 173 -1.84 -18.77 3.38
CA GLU A 173 -2.47 -18.04 4.48
C GLU A 173 -3.98 -18.23 4.49
N ASN A 174 -4.54 -18.61 5.64
CA ASN A 174 -5.99 -18.57 5.89
C ASN A 174 -6.42 -17.12 6.19
N ARG A 175 -6.16 -16.23 5.22
CA ARG A 175 -6.35 -14.79 5.32
C ARG A 175 -6.94 -14.23 4.04
N GLU A 176 -7.97 -13.41 4.15
CA GLU A 176 -8.60 -12.74 3.03
C GLU A 176 -8.27 -11.25 3.03
N THR A 177 -7.85 -10.73 1.87
CA THR A 177 -7.73 -9.29 1.68
C THR A 177 -8.57 -8.85 0.48
N LEU A 178 -9.50 -7.93 0.73
CA LEU A 178 -10.37 -7.31 -0.26
C LEU A 178 -10.02 -5.83 -0.38
N TYR A 179 -9.93 -5.37 -1.61
CA TYR A 179 -9.69 -3.98 -1.98
C TYR A 179 -10.90 -3.46 -2.76
N TYR A 180 -11.46 -2.36 -2.30
CA TYR A 180 -12.55 -1.64 -2.96
C TYR A 180 -11.95 -0.40 -3.59
N LEU A 181 -12.03 -0.29 -4.92
CA LEU A 181 -11.41 0.80 -5.67
C LEU A 181 -12.45 1.49 -6.53
N ILE A 182 -12.35 2.82 -6.63
CA ILE A 182 -13.26 3.65 -7.42
C ILE A 182 -12.58 3.97 -8.77
N PRO A 183 -13.06 3.37 -9.89
CA PRO A 183 -12.49 3.63 -11.23
C PRO A 183 -12.52 5.11 -11.62
N ASP A 184 -13.61 5.82 -11.32
CA ASP A 184 -13.84 7.23 -11.68
C ASP A 184 -12.80 8.20 -11.11
N ILE A 185 -12.03 7.77 -10.10
CA ILE A 185 -10.94 8.55 -9.50
C ILE A 185 -9.62 7.76 -9.53
N ASP A 186 -9.28 7.28 -10.73
CA ASP A 186 -8.02 6.57 -11.03
C ASP A 186 -7.80 5.36 -10.11
N TYR A 187 -8.83 4.57 -9.83
CA TYR A 187 -8.79 3.41 -8.94
C TYR A 187 -8.28 3.76 -7.53
N MET A 188 -8.67 4.91 -6.99
CA MET A 188 -8.37 5.25 -5.59
C MET A 188 -9.00 4.22 -4.65
N PHE A 189 -8.24 3.83 -3.63
CA PHE A 189 -8.72 2.88 -2.63
C PHE A 189 -9.78 3.52 -1.74
N LEU A 190 -11.01 3.07 -1.88
CA LEU A 190 -12.10 3.40 -0.96
C LEU A 190 -11.93 2.62 0.35
N LYS A 191 -11.60 1.32 0.23
CA LYS A 191 -11.53 0.44 1.40
C LYS A 191 -10.55 -0.70 1.15
N ILE A 192 -9.80 -1.06 2.20
CA ILE A 192 -9.01 -2.29 2.27
C ILE A 192 -9.48 -3.03 3.51
N ILE A 193 -9.92 -4.26 3.35
CA ILE A 193 -10.32 -5.15 4.44
C ILE A 193 -9.39 -6.35 4.41
N ASP A 194 -8.73 -6.60 5.51
CA ASP A 194 -7.79 -7.69 5.67
C ASP A 194 -8.16 -8.50 6.90
N THR A 195 -8.72 -9.69 6.68
CA THR A 195 -9.31 -10.55 7.70
C THR A 195 -8.53 -11.84 7.80
N GLY A 196 -8.15 -12.23 9.00
CA GLY A 196 -7.46 -13.47 9.28
C GLY A 196 -7.60 -13.91 10.73
N PRO A 197 -7.17 -15.13 11.08
CA PRO A 197 -7.38 -15.69 12.41
C PRO A 197 -6.67 -14.90 13.53
N GLU A 198 -5.55 -14.26 13.21
CA GLU A 198 -4.73 -13.57 14.21
C GLU A 198 -4.99 -12.06 14.29
N ARG A 199 -5.53 -11.46 13.24
CA ARG A 199 -5.80 -10.02 13.21
C ARG A 199 -6.78 -9.63 12.10
N ASN A 200 -7.54 -8.57 12.39
CA ASN A 200 -8.39 -7.90 11.43
C ASN A 200 -7.93 -6.46 11.26
N GLN A 201 -7.87 -5.99 10.02
CA GLN A 201 -7.50 -4.62 9.72
C GLN A 201 -8.42 -4.05 8.65
N LYS A 202 -8.78 -2.79 8.81
CA LYS A 202 -9.55 -2.02 7.84
C LYS A 202 -8.91 -0.66 7.64
N LEU A 203 -8.65 -0.30 6.39
CA LEU A 203 -8.37 1.06 5.98
C LEU A 203 -9.56 1.55 5.15
N GLU A 204 -10.08 2.75 5.43
CA GLU A 204 -11.26 3.29 4.76
C GLU A 204 -11.09 4.78 4.46
N LEU A 205 -11.33 5.16 3.22
CA LEU A 205 -11.32 6.54 2.76
C LEU A 205 -12.54 7.26 3.35
N LEU A 206 -12.29 8.35 4.04
CA LEU A 206 -13.33 9.20 4.61
C LEU A 206 -13.62 10.41 3.73
N GLU A 207 -12.56 11.02 3.18
CA GLU A 207 -12.65 12.27 2.45
C GLU A 207 -11.41 12.47 1.56
N ILE A 208 -11.61 13.00 0.36
CA ILE A 208 -10.54 13.48 -0.51
C ILE A 208 -10.38 14.97 -0.25
N LEU A 209 -9.19 15.37 0.19
CA LEU A 209 -8.86 16.76 0.52
C LEU A 209 -8.30 17.53 -0.69
N SER A 210 -7.55 16.84 -1.55
CA SER A 210 -7.10 17.35 -2.85
C SER A 210 -6.80 16.23 -3.83
N LEU A 211 -7.02 16.50 -5.12
CA LEU A 211 -6.59 15.71 -6.26
C LEU A 211 -5.79 16.62 -7.19
N GLY A 212 -4.58 16.18 -7.58
CA GLY A 212 -3.71 16.90 -8.52
C GLY A 212 -4.11 16.70 -9.98
#